data_6b96e45a57e114afe36f70d85869cf15
#
_entry.id   6b96e45a57e114afe36f70d85869cf15
#
_cell.length_a   1.000
_cell.length_b   1.000
_cell.length_c   1.000
_cell.angle_alpha   90.00
_cell.angle_beta   90.00
_cell.angle_gamma   90.00
#
_symmetry.space_group_name_H-M   'P 1'
#
loop_
_entity.id
_entity.type
_entity.pdbx_description
1 polymer ?
#
loop_
_entity_poly.entity_id
_entity_poly.type
_entity_poly.pdbx_seq_one_letter_code
_entity_poly.pdbx_strand_id
1 'polypeptide(L)'
;MGLKKMNLNQLILKFDYEQNFKDQDFYVSKSNEYSFKLLNNWPKWEKNFVNLIGEKFSGKTHLVNIFLKKFKGIKIEARDITNHTLKEIKINENIIIENLNEKIDESLFFTLLNIVDQDNKYLIVTTIKPIVNFVYKLDDLNSRTKNF
;
A
#
# COMPACT_ATOMS: atom_id res chain seq x y z
N MET A 1 5.73 -4.66 -23.07
CA MET A 1 5.65 -5.27 -21.76
C MET A 1 5.23 -4.27 -20.71
N GLY A 2 4.00 -4.41 -20.22
CA GLY A 2 3.44 -3.47 -19.26
C GLY A 2 4.23 -3.34 -17.97
N LEU A 3 4.71 -4.46 -17.44
CA LEU A 3 5.40 -4.47 -16.16
C LEU A 3 6.71 -3.69 -16.19
N LYS A 4 7.42 -3.67 -17.31
CA LYS A 4 8.68 -2.93 -17.42
C LYS A 4 8.47 -1.42 -17.43
N LYS A 5 7.28 -0.98 -17.84
CA LYS A 5 6.93 0.44 -17.90
C LYS A 5 6.21 0.91 -16.65
N MET A 6 5.83 -0.02 -15.77
CA MET A 6 5.15 0.33 -14.54
C MET A 6 6.14 0.81 -13.49
N ASN A 7 5.72 1.81 -12.73
CA ASN A 7 6.44 2.17 -11.52
C ASN A 7 6.43 0.95 -10.58
N LEU A 8 7.59 0.52 -10.12
CA LEU A 8 7.71 -0.63 -9.23
C LEU A 8 6.94 -0.47 -7.92
N ASN A 9 6.62 0.78 -7.55
CA ASN A 9 5.90 1.06 -6.33
C ASN A 9 4.38 1.14 -6.54
N GLN A 10 3.93 1.02 -7.78
CA GLN A 10 2.52 1.06 -8.13
C GLN A 10 2.19 -0.16 -8.97
N LEU A 11 1.44 -1.06 -8.39
CA LEU A 11 1.06 -2.31 -9.03
C LEU A 11 -0.45 -2.37 -9.21
N ILE A 12 -0.89 -2.70 -10.41
CA ILE A 12 -2.31 -2.89 -10.70
C ILE A 12 -2.63 -4.37 -10.49
N LEU A 13 -3.52 -4.65 -9.55
CA LEU A 13 -3.96 -6.00 -9.26
C LEU A 13 -5.22 -6.32 -10.05
N LYS A 14 -5.19 -7.45 -10.76
CA LYS A 14 -6.34 -7.97 -11.50
C LYS A 14 -6.60 -9.39 -11.03
N PHE A 15 -7.39 -9.50 -9.98
CA PHE A 15 -7.77 -10.79 -9.45
C PHE A 15 -9.11 -11.23 -10.03
N ASP A 16 -9.24 -12.52 -10.25
CA ASP A 16 -10.48 -13.13 -10.65
C ASP A 16 -11.40 -13.23 -9.44
N TYR A 17 -12.58 -12.66 -9.54
CA TYR A 17 -13.60 -12.75 -8.49
C TYR A 17 -14.06 -14.17 -8.19
N GLU A 18 -13.96 -15.04 -9.16
CA GLU A 18 -14.40 -16.41 -9.01
C GLU A 18 -13.47 -17.22 -8.13
N GLN A 19 -12.29 -16.72 -7.88
CA GLN A 19 -11.35 -17.38 -6.99
C GLN A 19 -11.80 -17.22 -5.54
N ASN A 20 -11.71 -18.30 -4.82
CA ASN A 20 -12.07 -18.33 -3.41
C ASN A 20 -10.85 -17.99 -2.55
N PHE A 21 -10.74 -16.74 -2.11
CA PHE A 21 -9.59 -16.26 -1.37
C PHE A 21 -9.74 -16.50 0.14
N LYS A 22 -9.74 -17.73 0.53
CA LYS A 22 -9.53 -18.07 1.95
C LYS A 22 -8.05 -17.85 2.28
N ASP A 23 -7.76 -17.54 3.53
CA ASP A 23 -6.37 -17.28 3.96
C ASP A 23 -5.39 -18.37 3.54
N GLN A 24 -5.85 -19.60 3.51
CA GLN A 24 -5.01 -20.75 3.19
C GLN A 24 -5.01 -21.10 1.72
N ASP A 25 -5.90 -20.48 0.95
CA ASP A 25 -6.15 -20.84 -0.44
C ASP A 25 -5.86 -19.69 -1.40
N PHE A 26 -4.94 -18.83 -1.06
CA PHE A 26 -4.56 -17.74 -1.95
C PHE A 26 -3.76 -18.31 -3.14
N TYR A 27 -4.30 -18.11 -4.33
CA TYR A 27 -3.63 -18.54 -5.56
C TYR A 27 -2.76 -17.45 -6.12
N VAL A 28 -1.49 -17.78 -6.37
CA VAL A 28 -0.60 -16.91 -7.11
C VAL A 28 -0.85 -17.18 -8.59
N SER A 29 -1.57 -16.27 -9.23
CA SER A 29 -1.85 -16.33 -10.67
C SER A 29 -0.91 -15.40 -11.41
N LYS A 30 -0.93 -15.46 -12.76
CA LYS A 30 -0.11 -14.54 -13.56
C LYS A 30 -0.46 -13.08 -13.32
N SER A 31 -1.72 -12.79 -13.01
CA SER A 31 -2.18 -11.41 -12.81
C SER A 31 -1.70 -10.80 -11.48
N ASN A 32 -1.36 -11.63 -10.49
CA ASN A 32 -0.90 -11.12 -9.18
C ASN A 32 0.50 -11.60 -8.81
N GLU A 33 1.14 -12.38 -9.66
CA GLU A 33 2.44 -12.97 -9.39
C GLU A 33 3.51 -11.93 -9.07
N TYR A 34 3.56 -10.87 -9.85
CA TYR A 34 4.55 -9.82 -9.65
C TYR A 34 4.36 -9.14 -8.30
N SER A 35 3.13 -8.81 -7.96
CA SER A 35 2.81 -8.17 -6.67
C SER A 35 3.17 -9.08 -5.50
N PHE A 36 2.83 -10.35 -5.61
CA PHE A 36 3.16 -11.34 -4.59
C PHE A 36 4.66 -11.46 -4.39
N LYS A 37 5.41 -11.55 -5.48
CA LYS A 37 6.87 -11.67 -5.42
C LYS A 37 7.51 -10.42 -4.84
N LEU A 38 7.01 -9.25 -5.23
CA LEU A 38 7.54 -7.98 -4.72
C LEU A 38 7.36 -7.91 -3.21
N LEU A 39 6.16 -8.16 -2.71
CA LEU A 39 5.90 -8.10 -1.27
C LEU A 39 6.71 -9.15 -0.51
N ASN A 40 6.84 -10.34 -1.08
CA ASN A 40 7.61 -11.42 -0.47
C ASN A 40 9.10 -11.13 -0.41
N ASN A 41 9.58 -10.23 -1.26
CA ASN A 41 10.99 -9.87 -1.31
C ASN A 41 11.39 -8.83 -0.25
N TRP A 42 10.43 -8.37 0.55
CA TRP A 42 10.74 -7.43 1.63
C TRP A 42 11.91 -7.95 2.49
N PRO A 43 12.84 -7.10 2.92
CA PRO A 43 12.90 -5.64 2.75
C PRO A 43 13.68 -5.17 1.51
N LYS A 44 13.95 -6.02 0.56
CA LYS A 44 14.73 -5.70 -0.63
C LYS A 44 13.90 -5.00 -1.71
N TRP A 45 13.17 -3.97 -1.31
CA TRP A 45 12.40 -3.15 -2.25
C TRP A 45 13.27 -2.01 -2.77
N GLU A 46 13.04 -1.62 -4.02
CA GLU A 46 13.74 -0.50 -4.62
C GLU A 46 13.47 0.81 -3.86
N LYS A 47 12.23 1.00 -3.45
CA LYS A 47 11.82 2.09 -2.58
C LYS A 47 11.05 1.51 -1.41
N ASN A 48 10.97 2.28 -0.32
CA ASN A 48 10.25 1.83 0.88
C ASN A 48 8.73 2.05 0.80
N PHE A 49 8.20 2.24 -0.39
CA PHE A 49 6.79 2.52 -0.61
C PHE A 49 6.23 1.66 -1.74
N VAL A 50 5.06 1.06 -1.51
CA VAL A 50 4.34 0.27 -2.51
C VAL A 50 2.88 0.69 -2.54
N ASN A 51 2.36 1.01 -3.73
CA ASN A 51 0.95 1.29 -3.94
C ASN A 51 0.32 0.09 -4.67
N LEU A 52 -0.50 -0.66 -3.96
CA LEU A 52 -1.29 -1.74 -4.55
C LEU A 52 -2.59 -1.18 -5.08
N ILE A 53 -2.78 -1.26 -6.38
CA ILE A 53 -3.91 -0.65 -7.08
C ILE A 53 -4.82 -1.74 -7.62
N GLY A 54 -6.13 -1.56 -7.44
CA GLY A 54 -7.10 -2.50 -7.98
C GLY A 54 -8.49 -2.18 -7.51
N GLU A 55 -9.47 -2.76 -8.22
CA GLU A 55 -10.86 -2.63 -7.88
C GLU A 55 -11.15 -3.17 -6.48
N LYS A 56 -12.26 -2.73 -5.91
CA LYS A 56 -12.75 -3.29 -4.66
C LYS A 56 -12.93 -4.79 -4.80
N PHE A 57 -12.55 -5.55 -3.78
CA PHE A 57 -12.57 -7.02 -3.79
C PHE A 57 -11.63 -7.67 -4.81
N SER A 58 -10.62 -6.96 -5.27
CA SER A 58 -9.64 -7.51 -6.20
C SER A 58 -8.58 -8.41 -5.55
N GLY A 59 -8.62 -8.59 -4.24
CA GLY A 59 -7.65 -9.42 -3.52
C GLY A 59 -6.51 -8.65 -2.87
N LYS A 60 -6.52 -7.33 -2.92
CA LYS A 60 -5.48 -6.50 -2.28
C LYS A 60 -5.37 -6.79 -0.78
N THR A 61 -6.51 -6.82 -0.10
CA THR A 61 -6.56 -7.08 1.34
C THR A 61 -6.00 -8.44 1.67
N HIS A 62 -6.30 -9.43 0.86
CA HIS A 62 -5.79 -10.78 1.06
C HIS A 62 -4.28 -10.83 0.93
N LEU A 63 -3.74 -10.17 -0.08
CA LEU A 63 -2.31 -10.10 -0.31
C LEU A 63 -1.58 -9.39 0.83
N VAL A 64 -2.16 -8.31 1.33
CA VAL A 64 -1.65 -7.56 2.48
C VAL A 64 -1.64 -8.44 3.74
N ASN A 65 -2.69 -9.21 3.95
CA ASN A 65 -2.76 -10.09 5.12
C ASN A 65 -1.71 -11.20 5.07
N ILE A 66 -1.42 -11.71 3.86
CA ILE A 66 -0.34 -12.68 3.69
C ILE A 66 1.00 -12.05 4.07
N PHE A 67 1.24 -10.82 3.62
CA PHE A 67 2.45 -10.09 3.95
C PHE A 67 2.60 -9.92 5.48
N LEU A 68 1.53 -9.54 6.15
CA LEU A 68 1.56 -9.31 7.61
C LEU A 68 1.78 -10.58 8.42
N LYS A 69 1.32 -11.70 7.92
CA LYS A 69 1.60 -13.00 8.57
C LYS A 69 3.09 -13.31 8.54
N LYS A 70 3.76 -12.91 7.46
CA LYS A 70 5.17 -13.23 7.27
C LYS A 70 6.10 -12.21 7.91
N PHE A 71 5.79 -10.92 7.78
CA PHE A 71 6.74 -9.85 8.11
C PHE A 71 6.32 -8.93 9.24
N LYS A 72 5.15 -9.14 9.80
CA LYS A 72 4.62 -8.29 10.88
C LYS A 72 4.52 -6.80 10.48
N GLY A 73 3.68 -6.09 11.17
CA GLY A 73 3.44 -4.69 10.94
C GLY A 73 2.08 -4.27 11.44
N ILE A 74 1.65 -3.09 11.09
CA ILE A 74 0.34 -2.55 11.45
C ILE A 74 -0.49 -2.28 10.20
N LYS A 75 -1.76 -2.65 10.24
CA LYS A 75 -2.73 -2.39 9.16
C LYS A 75 -3.79 -1.43 9.66
N ILE A 76 -3.99 -0.35 8.95
CA ILE A 76 -4.89 0.73 9.33
C ILE A 76 -5.78 1.08 8.16
N GLU A 77 -7.09 1.20 8.41
CA GLU A 77 -8.00 1.76 7.41
C GLU A 77 -7.73 3.27 7.29
N ALA A 78 -7.65 3.76 6.08
CA ALA A 78 -7.33 5.18 5.85
C ALA A 78 -8.28 6.12 6.59
N ARG A 79 -9.57 5.78 6.64
CA ARG A 79 -10.59 6.59 7.32
C ARG A 79 -10.42 6.63 8.84
N ASP A 80 -9.66 5.70 9.39
CA ASP A 80 -9.48 5.57 10.84
C ASP A 80 -8.18 6.18 11.35
N ILE A 81 -7.42 6.85 10.51
CA ILE A 81 -6.16 7.48 10.91
C ILE A 81 -6.44 8.66 11.82
N THR A 82 -5.79 8.68 12.98
CA THR A 82 -5.87 9.74 13.98
C THR A 82 -4.48 10.07 14.49
N ASN A 83 -4.37 11.07 15.36
CA ASN A 83 -3.11 11.36 16.02
C ASN A 83 -2.61 10.18 16.86
N HIS A 84 -3.52 9.42 17.45
CA HIS A 84 -3.15 8.22 18.20
C HIS A 84 -2.52 7.17 17.27
N THR A 85 -3.07 7.02 16.07
CA THR A 85 -2.53 6.09 15.08
C THR A 85 -1.08 6.40 14.74
N LEU A 86 -0.72 7.69 14.69
CA LEU A 86 0.66 8.08 14.39
C LEU A 86 1.64 7.55 15.43
N LYS A 87 1.21 7.41 16.68
CA LYS A 87 2.06 6.82 17.73
C LYS A 87 2.31 5.34 17.48
N GLU A 88 1.28 4.62 17.02
CA GLU A 88 1.42 3.20 16.67
C GLU A 88 2.33 3.01 15.46
N ILE A 89 2.27 3.94 14.52
CA ILE A 89 3.13 3.91 13.34
C ILE A 89 4.59 4.02 13.73
N LYS A 90 4.91 4.84 14.71
CA LYS A 90 6.30 5.03 15.15
C LYS A 90 6.96 3.77 15.68
N ILE A 91 6.19 2.86 16.25
CA ILE A 91 6.73 1.63 16.84
C ILE A 91 6.70 0.43 15.91
N ASN A 92 6.22 0.60 14.69
CA ASN A 92 6.16 -0.47 13.69
C ASN A 92 7.07 -0.14 12.51
N GLU A 93 7.73 -1.16 11.96
CA GLU A 93 8.57 -1.01 10.79
C GLU A 93 7.76 -1.04 9.49
N ASN A 94 6.75 -1.90 9.44
CA ASN A 94 5.89 -2.05 8.27
C ASN A 94 4.52 -1.46 8.55
N ILE A 95 4.12 -0.51 7.71
CA ILE A 95 2.85 0.20 7.84
C ILE A 95 2.01 -0.09 6.59
N ILE A 96 0.75 -0.46 6.79
CA ILE A 96 -0.19 -0.68 5.70
C ILE A 96 -1.39 0.21 5.90
N ILE A 97 -1.67 1.03 4.88
CA ILE A 97 -2.86 1.89 4.86
C ILE A 97 -3.81 1.34 3.81
N GLU A 98 -4.96 0.85 4.24
CA GLU A 98 -5.94 0.28 3.33
C GLU A 98 -7.00 1.27 2.93
N ASN A 99 -7.44 1.15 1.67
CA ASN A 99 -8.55 1.92 1.11
C ASN A 99 -8.31 3.44 1.17
N LEU A 100 -7.10 3.83 0.83
CA LEU A 100 -6.77 5.25 0.75
C LEU A 100 -7.52 5.89 -0.41
N ASN A 101 -8.10 7.06 -0.15
CA ASN A 101 -8.75 7.88 -1.15
C ASN A 101 -8.50 9.36 -0.86
N GLU A 102 -9.00 10.22 -1.74
CA GLU A 102 -8.74 11.65 -1.67
C GLU A 102 -9.45 12.37 -0.50
N LYS A 103 -10.30 11.66 0.25
CA LYS A 103 -11.00 12.22 1.41
C LYS A 103 -10.24 12.08 2.71
N ILE A 104 -9.04 11.54 2.67
CA ILE A 104 -8.19 11.37 3.87
C ILE A 104 -7.89 12.73 4.50
N ASP A 105 -7.67 12.73 5.81
CA ASP A 105 -7.12 13.92 6.49
C ASP A 105 -5.71 14.17 5.98
N GLU A 106 -5.56 15.22 5.19
CA GLU A 106 -4.30 15.49 4.48
C GLU A 106 -3.14 15.80 5.40
N SER A 107 -3.40 16.54 6.48
CA SER A 107 -2.36 16.86 7.45
C SER A 107 -1.83 15.61 8.14
N LEU A 108 -2.71 14.72 8.55
CA LEU A 108 -2.32 13.46 9.18
C LEU A 108 -1.56 12.59 8.19
N PHE A 109 -2.02 12.51 6.96
CA PHE A 109 -1.35 11.71 5.93
C PHE A 109 0.04 12.25 5.62
N PHE A 110 0.17 13.56 5.51
CA PHE A 110 1.47 14.18 5.28
C PHE A 110 2.44 13.88 6.43
N THR A 111 1.96 13.98 7.65
CA THR A 111 2.76 13.66 8.85
C THR A 111 3.17 12.19 8.84
N LEU A 112 2.25 11.31 8.47
CA LEU A 112 2.53 9.87 8.36
C LEU A 112 3.65 9.61 7.34
N LEU A 113 3.58 10.24 6.18
CA LEU A 113 4.62 10.08 5.15
C LEU A 113 5.97 10.57 5.65
N ASN A 114 5.99 11.66 6.41
CA ASN A 114 7.23 12.16 7.00
C ASN A 114 7.83 11.16 7.98
N ILE A 115 7.01 10.54 8.81
CA ILE A 115 7.48 9.53 9.76
C ILE A 115 8.08 8.34 9.00
N VAL A 116 7.39 7.86 7.97
CA VAL A 116 7.88 6.75 7.17
C VAL A 116 9.26 7.05 6.58
N ASP A 117 9.43 8.24 6.03
CA ASP A 117 10.71 8.62 5.43
C ASP A 117 11.82 8.82 6.45
N GLN A 118 11.53 9.56 7.52
CA GLN A 118 12.54 9.91 8.51
C GLN A 118 13.03 8.70 9.29
N ASP A 119 12.13 7.76 9.57
CA ASP A 119 12.45 6.58 10.36
C ASP A 119 12.77 5.35 9.51
N ASN A 120 12.89 5.52 8.20
CA ASN A 120 13.20 4.45 7.25
C ASN A 120 12.25 3.26 7.37
N LYS A 121 10.96 3.55 7.46
CA LYS A 121 9.92 2.53 7.53
C LYS A 121 9.48 2.12 6.13
N TYR A 122 8.69 1.06 6.06
CA TYR A 122 8.11 0.57 4.81
C TYR A 122 6.60 0.81 4.83
N LEU A 123 6.08 1.28 3.71
CA LEU A 123 4.66 1.63 3.58
C LEU A 123 4.03 0.92 2.39
N ILE A 124 2.93 0.23 2.64
CA ILE A 124 2.06 -0.31 1.62
C ILE A 124 0.74 0.45 1.69
N VAL A 125 0.28 0.95 0.55
CA VAL A 125 -1.02 1.63 0.46
C VAL A 125 -1.86 0.90 -0.56
N THR A 126 -3.12 0.61 -0.22
CA THR A 126 -4.06 0.05 -1.18
C THR A 126 -5.03 1.13 -1.66
N THR A 127 -5.24 1.19 -2.96
CA THR A 127 -6.09 2.20 -3.59
C THR A 127 -6.85 1.59 -4.77
N ILE A 128 -7.90 2.30 -5.20
CA ILE A 128 -8.63 1.91 -6.41
C ILE A 128 -7.95 2.50 -7.65
N LYS A 129 -7.44 3.73 -7.55
CA LYS A 129 -6.67 4.35 -8.63
C LYS A 129 -5.27 4.72 -8.15
N PRO A 130 -4.30 4.89 -9.05
CA PRO A 130 -2.94 5.23 -8.65
C PRO A 130 -2.88 6.47 -7.77
N ILE A 131 -2.10 6.39 -6.69
CA ILE A 131 -1.94 7.51 -5.77
C ILE A 131 -1.38 8.76 -6.46
N VAL A 132 -0.56 8.58 -7.50
CA VAL A 132 -0.01 9.69 -8.28
C VAL A 132 -1.10 10.49 -8.99
N ASN A 133 -2.28 9.91 -9.17
CA ASN A 133 -3.42 10.57 -9.81
C ASN A 133 -4.34 11.25 -8.79
N PHE A 134 -4.05 11.14 -7.50
CA PHE A 134 -4.83 11.82 -6.48
C PHE A 134 -4.53 13.33 -6.53
N VAL A 135 -5.54 14.14 -6.26
CA VAL A 135 -5.40 15.59 -6.16
C VAL A 135 -5.74 16.00 -4.73
N TYR A 136 -4.77 16.57 -4.06
CA TYR A 136 -4.92 17.03 -2.68
C TYR A 136 -4.95 18.55 -2.64
N LYS A 137 -5.48 19.11 -1.56
CA LYS A 137 -5.50 20.56 -1.34
C LYS A 137 -4.11 21.08 -0.95
N LEU A 138 -3.33 20.27 -0.22
CA LEU A 138 -1.97 20.64 0.16
C LEU A 138 -1.01 20.41 -1.01
N ASP A 139 -0.36 21.46 -1.46
CA ASP A 139 0.60 21.38 -2.56
C ASP A 139 1.77 20.47 -2.22
N ASP A 140 2.25 20.53 -0.98
CA ASP A 140 3.34 19.68 -0.52
C ASP A 140 2.99 18.20 -0.61
N LEU A 141 1.75 17.86 -0.33
CA LEU A 141 1.28 16.49 -0.42
C LEU A 141 1.18 16.04 -1.88
N ASN A 142 0.70 16.90 -2.77
CA ASN A 142 0.66 16.60 -4.20
C ASN A 142 2.07 16.33 -4.75
N SER A 143 3.03 17.17 -4.40
CA SER A 143 4.42 16.98 -4.81
C SER A 143 4.99 15.66 -4.28
N ARG A 144 4.70 15.36 -3.03
CA ARG A 144 5.22 14.19 -2.34
C ARG A 144 4.72 12.90 -2.97
N THR A 145 3.42 12.81 -3.23
CA THR A 145 2.81 11.60 -3.77
C THR A 145 3.16 11.35 -5.23
N LYS A 146 3.55 12.36 -5.97
CA LYS A 146 4.00 12.19 -7.36
C LYS A 146 5.38 11.56 -7.47
N ASN A 147 6.17 11.60 -6.40
CA ASN A 147 7.54 11.08 -6.38
C ASN A 147 7.65 9.67 -5.80
N PHE A 148 6.53 9.02 -5.57
CA PHE A 148 6.55 7.64 -5.10
C PHE A 148 6.97 6.65 -6.19
#